data_634a0715c1bf671632c8898d0f2d3d9f
#
_entry.id   634a0715c1bf671632c8898d0f2d3d9f
#
_cell.length_a   1.000
_cell.length_b   1.000
_cell.length_c   1.000
_cell.angle_alpha   90.00
_cell.angle_beta   90.00
_cell.angle_gamma   90.00
#
_symmetry.space_group_name_H-M   'P 1'
#
loop_
_entity.id
_entity.type
_entity.pdbx_description
1 polymer ?
#
loop_
_entity_poly.entity_id
_entity_poly.type
_entity_poly.pdbx_seq_one_letter_code
_entity_poly.pdbx_strand_id
1 'polypeptide(L)'
;IDVALIDRLMPRMTGSELLQRIRENGYDCRVSIVTAVEPDFDIIEMGFDEYLIKPVGREDVRDVVDRLVTRSAYDEQLRDFFALASKRAALEAEKSRTELRASDAYVELTGEFDRLQARIERTVERLRPRDFEVEMRRLDAPTLDD
;
A
#
# COMPACT_ATOMS: atom_id res chain seq x y z
N ILE A 1 7.29 18.04 -2.09
CA ILE A 1 6.02 17.33 -1.87
C ILE A 1 6.32 16.01 -1.17
N ASP A 2 5.67 15.77 -0.06
CA ASP A 2 5.90 14.56 0.72
C ASP A 2 4.83 13.50 0.48
N VAL A 3 3.61 13.94 0.20
CA VAL A 3 2.48 13.04 0.00
C VAL A 3 1.66 13.52 -1.20
N ALA A 4 1.19 12.59 -2.01
CA ALA A 4 0.28 12.87 -3.11
C ALA A 4 -0.94 11.95 -3.02
N LEU A 5 -2.12 12.51 -3.25
CA LEU A 5 -3.36 11.74 -3.33
C LEU A 5 -3.82 11.80 -4.79
N ILE A 6 -4.02 10.66 -5.41
CA ILE A 6 -4.27 10.57 -6.85
C ILE A 6 -5.53 9.75 -7.11
N ASP A 7 -6.43 10.27 -7.94
CA ASP A 7 -7.57 9.50 -8.45
C ASP A 7 -7.15 8.78 -9.72
N ARG A 8 -7.62 7.57 -9.92
CA ARG A 8 -7.33 6.80 -11.15
C ARG A 8 -8.06 7.36 -12.37
N LEU A 9 -9.23 7.96 -12.14
CA LEU A 9 -10.04 8.52 -13.21
C LEU A 9 -9.92 10.04 -13.24
N MET A 10 -9.14 10.55 -14.17
CA MET A 10 -8.94 11.99 -14.35
C MET A 10 -9.01 12.32 -15.84
N PRO A 11 -9.50 13.53 -16.20
CA PRO A 11 -9.48 13.96 -17.60
C PRO A 11 -8.05 14.08 -18.10
N ARG A 12 -7.83 13.75 -19.37
CA ARG A 12 -6.56 13.89 -20.09
C ARG A 12 -5.46 12.90 -19.69
N MET A 13 -5.44 12.44 -18.46
CA MET A 13 -4.41 11.54 -18.00
C MET A 13 -4.98 10.66 -16.89
N THR A 14 -4.70 9.36 -16.94
CA THR A 14 -5.13 8.47 -15.86
C THR A 14 -4.23 8.63 -14.64
N GLY A 15 -4.76 8.22 -13.48
CA GLY A 15 -3.95 8.20 -12.25
C GLY A 15 -2.74 7.31 -12.40
N SER A 16 -2.87 6.19 -13.10
CA SER A 16 -1.75 5.28 -13.35
C SER A 16 -0.64 5.95 -14.15
N GLU A 17 -1.01 6.71 -15.17
CA GLU A 17 -0.03 7.44 -15.98
C GLU A 17 0.67 8.53 -15.17
N LEU A 18 -0.10 9.26 -14.35
CA LEU A 18 0.49 10.28 -13.49
C LEU A 18 1.47 9.68 -12.50
N LEU A 19 1.08 8.59 -11.87
CA LEU A 19 1.94 7.90 -10.91
C LEU A 19 3.23 7.43 -11.57
N GLN A 20 3.12 6.85 -12.75
CA GLN A 20 4.29 6.41 -13.50
C GLN A 20 5.23 7.57 -13.79
N ARG A 21 4.70 8.72 -14.21
CA ARG A 21 5.50 9.91 -14.47
C ARG A 21 6.19 10.44 -13.22
N ILE A 22 5.48 10.43 -12.08
CA ILE A 22 6.05 10.84 -10.81
C ILE A 22 7.29 9.98 -10.49
N ARG A 23 7.17 8.67 -10.64
CA ARG A 23 8.27 7.76 -10.34
C ARG A 23 9.41 7.84 -11.35
N GLU A 24 9.08 7.98 -12.64
CA GLU A 24 10.10 8.11 -13.69
C GLU A 24 10.92 9.38 -13.55
N ASN A 25 10.33 10.44 -13.00
CA ASN A 25 11.03 11.69 -12.77
C ASN A 25 11.79 11.72 -11.45
N GLY A 26 11.84 10.60 -10.74
CA GLY A 26 12.64 10.48 -9.54
C GLY A 26 12.01 11.04 -8.27
N TYR A 27 10.75 11.42 -8.30
CA TYR A 27 10.05 11.91 -7.11
C TYR A 27 9.74 10.74 -6.20
N ASP A 28 10.12 10.87 -4.95
CA ASP A 28 9.99 9.82 -3.96
C ASP A 28 8.90 10.10 -2.92
N CYS A 29 7.89 10.86 -3.31
CA CYS A 29 6.77 11.15 -2.42
C CYS A 29 5.94 9.90 -2.16
N ARG A 30 5.27 9.89 -1.02
CA ARG A 30 4.31 8.84 -0.69
C ARG A 30 3.02 9.12 -1.45
N VAL A 31 2.43 8.08 -2.00
CA VAL A 31 1.25 8.21 -2.85
C VAL A 31 0.12 7.32 -2.33
N SER A 32 -1.06 7.91 -2.16
CA SER A 32 -2.28 7.15 -1.96
C SER A 32 -3.17 7.31 -3.20
N ILE A 33 -3.67 6.21 -3.70
CA ILE A 33 -4.72 6.23 -4.70
C ILE A 33 -6.05 6.40 -3.94
N VAL A 34 -6.87 7.38 -4.35
CA VAL A 34 -8.18 7.62 -3.76
C VAL A 34 -9.18 7.67 -4.91
N THR A 35 -9.93 6.60 -5.13
CA THR A 35 -10.71 6.46 -6.35
C THR A 35 -11.97 5.63 -6.14
N ALA A 36 -12.94 5.79 -7.04
CA ALA A 36 -14.12 4.93 -7.08
C ALA A 36 -13.87 3.62 -7.82
N VAL A 37 -12.73 3.49 -8.48
CA VAL A 37 -12.37 2.28 -9.23
C VAL A 37 -12.01 1.16 -8.26
N GLU A 38 -12.72 0.03 -8.37
CA GLU A 38 -12.40 -1.14 -7.56
C GLU A 38 -11.03 -1.70 -7.97
N PRO A 39 -10.22 -2.15 -7.00
CA PRO A 39 -8.92 -2.69 -7.33
C PRO A 39 -9.01 -4.01 -8.10
N ASP A 40 -8.13 -4.17 -9.06
CA ASP A 40 -7.93 -5.42 -9.76
C ASP A 40 -6.45 -5.75 -9.70
N PHE A 41 -6.05 -6.86 -10.31
CA PHE A 41 -4.66 -7.33 -10.19
C PHE A 41 -3.64 -6.39 -10.83
N ASP A 42 -4.07 -5.46 -11.67
CA ASP A 42 -3.19 -4.45 -12.26
C ASP A 42 -2.55 -3.53 -11.22
N ILE A 43 -3.15 -3.42 -10.02
CA ILE A 43 -2.59 -2.55 -8.97
C ILE A 43 -1.25 -3.05 -8.45
N ILE A 44 -0.94 -4.32 -8.63
CA ILE A 44 0.29 -4.91 -8.08
C ILE A 44 1.55 -4.25 -8.64
N GLU A 45 1.50 -3.84 -9.90
CA GLU A 45 2.65 -3.20 -10.56
C GLU A 45 2.69 -1.68 -10.38
N MET A 46 1.64 -1.10 -9.80
CA MET A 46 1.59 0.34 -9.57
C MET A 46 2.45 0.72 -8.36
N GLY A 47 3.12 1.86 -8.44
CA GLY A 47 4.05 2.31 -7.41
C GLY A 47 3.44 3.18 -6.32
N PHE A 48 2.27 2.82 -5.83
CA PHE A 48 1.61 3.56 -4.75
C PHE A 48 1.88 2.93 -3.39
N ASP A 49 1.57 3.68 -2.35
CA ASP A 49 1.74 3.26 -0.96
C ASP A 49 0.43 2.81 -0.31
N GLU A 50 -0.71 3.43 -0.66
CA GLU A 50 -2.02 3.00 -0.18
C GLU A 50 -3.08 3.16 -1.26
N TYR A 51 -4.17 2.41 -1.12
CA TYR A 51 -5.30 2.44 -2.04
C TYR A 51 -6.59 2.60 -1.25
N LEU A 52 -7.34 3.66 -1.52
CA LEU A 52 -8.62 3.92 -0.89
C LEU A 52 -9.72 3.97 -1.93
N ILE A 53 -10.84 3.34 -1.63
CA ILE A 53 -12.01 3.32 -2.51
C ILE A 53 -13.01 4.35 -1.99
N LYS A 54 -13.46 5.23 -2.89
CA LYS A 54 -14.51 6.21 -2.56
C LYS A 54 -15.83 5.49 -2.31
N PRO A 55 -16.68 6.00 -1.42
CA PRO A 55 -16.59 7.31 -0.78
C PRO A 55 -15.64 7.30 0.41
N VAL A 56 -14.92 8.40 0.58
CA VAL A 56 -14.01 8.59 1.71
C VAL A 56 -14.38 9.88 2.43
N GLY A 57 -14.34 9.85 3.75
CA GLY A 57 -14.61 11.03 4.56
C GLY A 57 -13.35 11.83 4.81
N ARG A 58 -13.54 13.01 5.40
CA ARG A 58 -12.41 13.88 5.75
C ARG A 58 -11.43 13.18 6.68
N GLU A 59 -11.95 12.42 7.64
CA GLU A 59 -11.11 11.71 8.59
C GLU A 59 -10.29 10.61 7.92
N ASP A 60 -10.87 9.93 6.94
CA ASP A 60 -10.16 8.89 6.18
C ASP A 60 -8.97 9.48 5.44
N VAL A 61 -9.17 10.63 4.80
CA VAL A 61 -8.10 11.34 4.09
C VAL A 61 -7.02 11.79 5.05
N ARG A 62 -7.43 12.38 6.18
CA ARG A 62 -6.48 12.84 7.21
C ARG A 62 -5.66 11.67 7.74
N ASP A 63 -6.31 10.55 8.05
CA ASP A 63 -5.63 9.38 8.59
C ASP A 63 -4.61 8.81 7.60
N VAL A 64 -4.95 8.79 6.31
CA VAL A 64 -4.03 8.34 5.26
C VAL A 64 -2.82 9.27 5.20
N VAL A 65 -3.04 10.58 5.17
CA VAL A 65 -1.94 11.54 5.11
C VAL A 65 -1.04 11.39 6.33
N ASP A 66 -1.62 11.28 7.52
CA ASP A 66 -0.85 11.09 8.75
C ASP A 66 -0.01 9.80 8.70
N ARG A 67 -0.59 8.70 8.23
CA ARG A 67 0.15 7.45 8.09
C ARG A 67 1.29 7.58 7.09
N LEU A 68 1.05 8.21 5.96
CA LEU A 68 2.07 8.33 4.92
C LEU A 68 3.21 9.25 5.36
N VAL A 69 2.89 10.34 6.06
CA VAL A 69 3.92 11.22 6.61
C VAL A 69 4.76 10.48 7.66
N THR A 70 4.10 9.72 8.52
CA THR A 70 4.79 8.92 9.53
C THR A 70 5.69 7.88 8.89
N ARG A 71 5.17 7.16 7.89
CA ARG A 71 5.96 6.14 7.18
C ARG A 71 7.20 6.72 6.49
N SER A 72 7.13 7.98 6.06
CA SER A 72 8.27 8.60 5.40
C SER A 72 9.49 8.74 6.32
N ALA A 73 9.29 8.61 7.64
CA ALA A 73 10.38 8.64 8.60
C ALA A 73 11.08 7.27 8.76
N TYR A 74 10.50 6.20 8.22
CA TYR A 74 11.08 4.86 8.26
C TYR A 74 11.95 4.62 7.03
N ASP A 75 12.72 3.55 7.06
CA ASP A 75 13.56 3.20 5.93
C ASP A 75 12.75 2.57 4.79
N GLU A 76 13.44 2.34 3.66
CA GLU A 76 12.81 1.81 2.45
C GLU A 76 12.17 0.43 2.64
N GLN A 77 12.72 -0.39 3.51
CA GLN A 77 12.16 -1.71 3.75
C GLN A 77 10.75 -1.64 4.32
N LEU A 78 10.51 -0.74 5.28
CA LEU A 78 9.18 -0.53 5.83
C LEU A 78 8.24 0.08 4.81
N ARG A 79 8.73 0.99 3.98
CA ARG A 79 7.93 1.56 2.91
C ARG A 79 7.44 0.47 1.96
N ASP A 80 8.34 -0.37 1.50
CA ASP A 80 8.01 -1.45 0.58
C ASP A 80 7.05 -2.45 1.22
N PHE A 81 7.26 -2.76 2.47
CA PHE A 81 6.39 -3.66 3.21
C PHE A 81 4.96 -3.13 3.30
N PHE A 82 4.79 -1.86 3.66
CA PHE A 82 3.47 -1.26 3.77
C PHE A 82 2.78 -1.16 2.40
N ALA A 83 3.54 -0.89 1.35
CA ALA A 83 2.98 -0.85 0.00
C ALA A 83 2.45 -2.23 -0.42
N LEU A 84 3.21 -3.29 -0.17
CA LEU A 84 2.78 -4.65 -0.47
C LEU A 84 1.57 -5.07 0.37
N ALA A 85 1.57 -4.71 1.65
CA ALA A 85 0.45 -4.99 2.54
C ALA A 85 -0.84 -4.32 2.06
N SER A 86 -0.74 -3.08 1.61
CA SER A 86 -1.88 -2.33 1.11
C SER A 86 -2.45 -2.96 -0.15
N LYS A 87 -1.59 -3.37 -1.08
CA LYS A 87 -2.01 -4.05 -2.31
C LYS A 87 -2.72 -5.35 -2.00
N ARG A 88 -2.14 -6.15 -1.12
CA ARG A 88 -2.71 -7.42 -0.73
C ARG A 88 -4.07 -7.24 -0.08
N ALA A 89 -4.18 -6.31 0.85
CA ALA A 89 -5.43 -6.04 1.54
C ALA A 89 -6.52 -5.57 0.59
N ALA A 90 -6.19 -4.70 -0.36
CA ALA A 90 -7.15 -4.21 -1.35
C ALA A 90 -7.70 -5.34 -2.21
N LEU A 91 -6.83 -6.24 -2.66
CA LEU A 91 -7.25 -7.38 -3.48
C LEU A 91 -8.07 -8.38 -2.67
N GLU A 92 -7.66 -8.66 -1.45
CA GLU A 92 -8.38 -9.60 -0.58
C GLU A 92 -9.78 -9.11 -0.22
N ALA A 93 -9.98 -7.80 -0.18
CA ALA A 93 -11.28 -7.22 0.09
C ALA A 93 -12.25 -7.35 -1.08
N GLU A 94 -11.73 -7.42 -2.32
CA GLU A 94 -12.56 -7.38 -3.52
C GLU A 94 -12.64 -8.70 -4.29
N LYS A 95 -11.66 -9.58 -4.14
CA LYS A 95 -11.59 -10.81 -4.91
C LYS A 95 -11.91 -12.03 -4.06
N SER A 96 -12.45 -13.07 -4.69
CA SER A 96 -12.67 -14.34 -4.01
C SER A 96 -11.35 -15.09 -3.86
N ARG A 97 -11.32 -16.06 -2.97
CA ARG A 97 -10.16 -16.94 -2.81
C ARG A 97 -9.74 -17.61 -4.10
N THR A 98 -10.74 -18.05 -4.87
CA THR A 98 -10.48 -18.72 -6.15
C THR A 98 -9.81 -17.78 -7.13
N GLU A 99 -10.30 -16.54 -7.22
CA GLU A 99 -9.68 -15.52 -8.08
C GLU A 99 -8.26 -15.22 -7.66
N LEU A 100 -8.02 -15.08 -6.37
CA LEU A 100 -6.68 -14.78 -5.84
C LEU A 100 -5.70 -15.90 -6.15
N ARG A 101 -6.10 -17.15 -5.92
CA ARG A 101 -5.23 -18.30 -6.18
C ARG A 101 -4.92 -18.49 -7.65
N ALA A 102 -5.81 -18.05 -8.52
CA ALA A 102 -5.64 -18.18 -9.96
C ALA A 102 -4.74 -17.09 -10.54
N SER A 103 -4.40 -16.08 -9.76
CA SER A 103 -3.57 -14.96 -10.22
C SER A 103 -2.11 -15.21 -9.88
N ASP A 104 -1.27 -15.40 -10.89
CA ASP A 104 0.17 -15.55 -10.68
C ASP A 104 0.77 -14.28 -10.05
N ALA A 105 0.26 -13.11 -10.45
CA ALA A 105 0.71 -11.85 -9.89
C ALA A 105 0.42 -11.75 -8.39
N TYR A 106 -0.75 -12.21 -7.96
CA TYR A 106 -1.09 -12.20 -6.54
C TYR A 106 -0.25 -13.20 -5.74
N VAL A 107 -0.03 -14.38 -6.29
CA VAL A 107 0.81 -15.40 -5.64
C VAL A 107 2.23 -14.87 -5.46
N GLU A 108 2.77 -14.21 -6.48
CA GLU A 108 4.08 -13.60 -6.40
C GLU A 108 4.13 -12.46 -5.38
N LEU A 109 3.08 -11.63 -5.34
CA LEU A 109 2.95 -10.55 -4.37
C LEU A 109 3.01 -11.09 -2.94
N THR A 110 2.28 -12.16 -2.66
CA THR A 110 2.26 -12.79 -1.35
C THR A 110 3.64 -13.33 -0.98
N GLY A 111 4.33 -13.93 -1.94
CA GLY A 111 5.69 -14.41 -1.73
C GLY A 111 6.66 -13.29 -1.39
N GLU A 112 6.58 -12.17 -2.09
CA GLU A 112 7.39 -11.00 -1.81
C GLU A 112 7.09 -10.43 -0.42
N PHE A 113 5.81 -10.34 -0.09
CA PHE A 113 5.37 -9.85 1.22
C PHE A 113 5.99 -10.70 2.33
N ASP A 114 5.89 -12.02 2.22
CA ASP A 114 6.41 -12.92 3.25
C ASP A 114 7.93 -12.82 3.38
N ARG A 115 8.65 -12.71 2.26
CA ARG A 115 10.11 -12.57 2.27
C ARG A 115 10.53 -11.26 2.92
N LEU A 116 9.83 -10.17 2.60
CA LEU A 116 10.15 -8.85 3.15
C LEU A 116 9.81 -8.79 4.63
N GLN A 117 8.68 -9.37 5.03
CA GLN A 117 8.29 -9.47 6.44
C GLN A 117 9.38 -10.18 7.25
N ALA A 118 9.87 -11.29 6.75
CA ALA A 118 10.93 -12.04 7.43
C ALA A 118 12.21 -11.22 7.58
N ARG A 119 12.58 -10.46 6.54
CA ARG A 119 13.77 -9.60 6.61
C ARG A 119 13.60 -8.49 7.63
N ILE A 120 12.43 -7.86 7.67
CA ILE A 120 12.14 -6.77 8.60
C ILE A 120 12.16 -7.29 10.03
N GLU A 121 11.58 -8.45 10.28
CA GLU A 121 11.59 -9.06 11.60
C GLU A 121 13.01 -9.32 12.09
N ARG A 122 13.90 -9.79 11.21
CA ARG A 122 15.30 -9.98 11.55
C ARG A 122 16.00 -8.66 11.89
N THR A 123 15.66 -7.60 11.16
CA THR A 123 16.23 -6.28 11.43
C THR A 123 15.76 -5.72 12.75
N VAL A 124 14.48 -5.90 13.05
CA VAL A 124 13.85 -5.40 14.27
C VAL A 124 14.43 -6.04 15.52
N GLU A 125 14.81 -7.30 15.44
CA GLU A 125 15.45 -7.99 16.58
C GLU A 125 16.74 -7.28 17.03
N ARG A 126 17.35 -6.48 16.14
CA ARG A 126 18.56 -5.73 16.42
C ARG A 126 18.28 -4.30 16.87
N LEU A 127 17.03 -3.85 16.76
CA LEU A 127 16.66 -2.46 17.05
C LEU A 127 15.74 -2.39 18.27
N ARG A 128 14.60 -1.77 18.11
CA ARG A 128 13.60 -1.65 19.15
C ARG A 128 12.33 -2.40 18.76
N PRO A 129 12.25 -3.66 19.11
CA PRO A 129 11.15 -4.51 18.63
C PRO A 129 9.78 -4.01 19.02
N ARG A 130 9.68 -3.28 20.12
CA ARG A 130 8.37 -2.85 20.65
C ARG A 130 7.57 -1.97 19.70
N ASP A 131 8.21 -0.94 19.15
CA ASP A 131 7.51 -0.02 18.25
C ASP A 131 7.12 -0.72 16.95
N PHE A 132 8.00 -1.59 16.49
CA PHE A 132 7.76 -2.36 15.30
C PHE A 132 6.60 -3.34 15.49
N GLU A 133 6.51 -3.99 16.62
CA GLU A 133 5.42 -4.91 16.93
C GLU A 133 4.06 -4.22 16.84
N VAL A 134 3.96 -2.98 17.27
CA VAL A 134 2.72 -2.21 17.19
C VAL A 134 2.31 -2.03 15.72
N GLU A 135 3.25 -1.67 14.85
CA GLU A 135 2.95 -1.50 13.42
C GLU A 135 2.56 -2.83 12.76
N MET A 136 3.23 -3.91 13.11
CA MET A 136 2.89 -5.24 12.58
C MET A 136 1.49 -5.67 12.99
N ARG A 137 1.10 -5.39 14.21
CA ARG A 137 -0.24 -5.70 14.69
C ARG A 137 -1.33 -4.94 13.94
N ARG A 138 -1.05 -3.69 13.55
CA ARG A 138 -1.99 -2.91 12.76
C ARG A 138 -2.28 -3.55 11.41
N LEU A 139 -1.27 -4.16 10.82
CA LEU A 139 -1.41 -4.80 9.52
C LEU A 139 -2.13 -6.14 9.61
N ASP A 140 -1.89 -6.85 10.69
CA ASP A 140 -2.48 -8.17 10.93
C ASP A 140 -3.89 -8.10 11.49
N ALA A 141 -4.18 -7.01 12.16
CA ALA A 141 -5.49 -6.81 12.76
C ALA A 141 -6.47 -6.46 11.67
N PRO A 142 -7.09 -7.23 11.16
CA PRO A 142 -7.74 -6.96 10.00
C PRO A 142 -9.08 -6.67 10.09
N THR A 143 -8.90 -6.55 10.04
CA THR A 143 -9.48 -6.53 9.56
C THR A 143 -10.58 -6.26 9.81
N LEU A 144 -10.47 -6.18 10.38
CA LEU A 144 -11.12 -5.98 10.71
C LEU A 144 -12.20 -5.68 10.73
N ASP A 145 -12.42 -5.80 10.68
CA ASP A 145 -13.27 -5.52 10.75
C ASP A 145 -14.06 -5.09 10.41
N ASP A 146 -14.25 -5.21 10.25
CA ASP A 146 -14.91 -4.78 10.02
C ASP A 146 -15.52 -4.60 9.93
#